data_cf58259e6004b895f1d4bac6378c4a74
#
_entry.id   cf58259e6004b895f1d4bac6378c4a74
#
_cell.length_a   1.000
_cell.length_b   1.000
_cell.length_c   1.000
_cell.angle_alpha   90.00
_cell.angle_beta   90.00
_cell.angle_gamma   90.00
#
_symmetry.space_group_name_H-M   'P 1'
#
loop_
_entity.id
_entity.type
_entity.pdbx_description
1 polymer ?
#
loop_
_entity_poly.entity_id
_entity_poly.type
_entity_poly.pdbx_seq_one_letter_code
_entity_poly.pdbx_strand_id
1 'polypeptide(L)'
;TDDDLVKLGINKGTMALVDQERQKEIIDYFKTIKPQFYPGGSAPNTIIACAGLGIDSYIAGKIGQDDFGDIYLDRIKKFGVNSGLVNGNGTTGSSIILVTPDGERSMNTHLGMCREFAPGDINVKQLSKSKYLYFTGYMWDTHSQKKAIQKAISLAQENGIKIVFDVADPFV
;
A
#
# COMPACT_ATOMS: atom_id res chain seq x y z
N THR A 1 -19.92 -16.03 -0.63
CA THR A 1 -20.09 -17.37 -0.05
C THR A 1 -18.87 -18.25 -0.34
N ASP A 2 -18.75 -19.37 0.36
CA ASP A 2 -17.68 -20.35 0.08
C ASP A 2 -17.77 -20.89 -1.36
N ASP A 3 -18.99 -21.09 -1.87
CA ASP A 3 -19.23 -21.51 -3.25
C ASP A 3 -18.68 -20.50 -4.29
N ASP A 4 -18.74 -19.21 -3.99
CA ASP A 4 -18.17 -18.18 -4.87
C ASP A 4 -16.65 -18.26 -4.89
N LEU A 5 -16.01 -18.52 -3.76
CA LEU A 5 -14.56 -18.73 -3.69
C LEU A 5 -14.14 -19.96 -4.50
N VAL A 6 -14.88 -21.07 -4.38
CA VAL A 6 -14.62 -22.28 -5.18
C VAL A 6 -14.76 -22.02 -6.68
N LYS A 7 -15.84 -21.33 -7.11
CA LYS A 7 -16.04 -20.98 -8.52
C LYS A 7 -14.93 -20.11 -9.08
N LEU A 8 -14.40 -19.22 -8.25
CA LEU A 8 -13.28 -18.35 -8.62
C LEU A 8 -11.90 -19.00 -8.40
N GLY A 9 -11.82 -20.23 -7.88
CA GLY A 9 -10.56 -20.89 -7.56
C GLY A 9 -9.73 -20.15 -6.50
N ILE A 10 -10.39 -19.46 -5.57
CA ILE A 10 -9.76 -18.69 -4.49
C ILE A 10 -9.69 -19.55 -3.24
N ASN A 11 -8.49 -19.69 -2.68
CA ASN A 11 -8.30 -20.37 -1.40
C ASN A 11 -8.77 -19.48 -0.26
N LYS A 12 -9.74 -19.97 0.52
CA LYS A 12 -10.29 -19.26 1.66
C LYS A 12 -9.23 -18.94 2.71
N GLY A 13 -9.26 -17.75 3.26
CA GLY A 13 -8.39 -17.33 4.36
C GLY A 13 -6.94 -17.05 3.95
N THR A 14 -6.64 -17.00 2.65
CA THR A 14 -5.27 -16.78 2.17
C THR A 14 -5.11 -15.43 1.47
N MET A 15 -3.86 -14.98 1.34
CA MET A 15 -3.48 -13.90 0.45
C MET A 15 -2.79 -14.47 -0.78
N ALA A 16 -3.23 -14.05 -1.97
CA ALA A 16 -2.62 -14.37 -3.24
C ALA A 16 -2.19 -13.09 -3.96
N LEU A 17 -0.99 -13.10 -4.53
CA LEU A 17 -0.59 -12.09 -5.50
C LEU A 17 -1.20 -12.44 -6.85
N VAL A 18 -1.86 -11.46 -7.45
CA VAL A 18 -2.57 -11.62 -8.72
C VAL A 18 -2.20 -10.48 -9.68
N ASP A 19 -2.40 -10.70 -10.96
CA ASP A 19 -2.29 -9.64 -11.96
C ASP A 19 -3.57 -8.80 -12.08
N GLN A 20 -3.54 -7.78 -12.89
CA GLN A 20 -4.65 -6.87 -13.12
C GLN A 20 -5.84 -7.58 -13.80
N GLU A 21 -5.58 -8.54 -14.69
CA GLU A 21 -6.61 -9.28 -15.42
C GLU A 21 -7.40 -10.14 -14.43
N ARG A 22 -6.71 -10.81 -13.53
CA ARG A 22 -7.35 -11.61 -12.48
C ARG A 22 -8.17 -10.75 -11.52
N GLN A 23 -7.69 -9.59 -11.14
CA GLN A 23 -8.49 -8.66 -10.32
C GLN A 23 -9.76 -8.22 -11.04
N LYS A 24 -9.64 -7.91 -12.34
CA LYS A 24 -10.79 -7.54 -13.15
C LYS A 24 -11.83 -8.67 -13.22
N GLU A 25 -11.41 -9.91 -13.41
CA GLU A 25 -12.29 -11.07 -13.39
C GLU A 25 -13.08 -11.18 -12.08
N ILE A 26 -12.41 -11.00 -10.93
CA ILE A 26 -13.05 -11.05 -9.61
C ILE A 26 -14.06 -9.90 -9.46
N ILE A 27 -13.70 -8.68 -9.87
CA ILE A 27 -14.58 -7.51 -9.83
C ILE A 27 -15.82 -7.75 -10.71
N ASP A 28 -15.62 -8.24 -11.93
CA ASP A 28 -16.71 -8.51 -12.87
C ASP A 28 -17.66 -9.60 -12.36
N TYR A 29 -17.15 -10.60 -11.65
CA TYR A 29 -17.96 -11.63 -11.00
C TYR A 29 -18.88 -11.03 -9.94
N PHE A 30 -18.38 -10.08 -9.15
CA PHE A 30 -19.14 -9.42 -8.08
C PHE A 30 -19.73 -8.06 -8.46
N LYS A 31 -19.89 -7.76 -9.76
CA LYS A 31 -20.35 -6.44 -10.28
C LYS A 31 -21.68 -5.93 -9.68
N THR A 32 -22.52 -6.81 -9.14
CA THR A 32 -23.78 -6.45 -8.47
C THR A 32 -23.59 -6.04 -7.01
N ILE A 33 -22.42 -6.30 -6.43
CA ILE A 33 -22.10 -5.96 -5.04
C ILE A 33 -21.36 -4.62 -5.03
N LYS A 34 -21.85 -3.68 -4.25
CA LYS A 34 -21.18 -2.38 -4.07
C LYS A 34 -19.94 -2.56 -3.19
N PRO A 35 -18.73 -2.33 -3.69
CA PRO A 35 -17.52 -2.46 -2.90
C PRO A 35 -17.39 -1.31 -1.90
N GLN A 36 -16.66 -1.55 -0.82
CA GLN A 36 -16.17 -0.53 0.09
C GLN A 36 -14.68 -0.30 -0.17
N PHE A 37 -14.25 0.96 -0.17
CA PHE A 37 -12.87 1.34 -0.42
C PHE A 37 -12.21 1.85 0.86
N TYR A 38 -11.06 1.30 1.19
CA TYR A 38 -10.23 1.73 2.31
C TYR A 38 -8.78 1.88 1.83
N PRO A 39 -8.04 2.90 2.30
CA PRO A 39 -6.60 2.92 2.08
C PRO A 39 -6.01 1.70 2.78
N GLY A 40 -5.19 0.94 2.06
CA GLY A 40 -4.57 -0.28 2.55
C GLY A 40 -3.05 -0.20 2.52
N GLY A 41 -2.44 -1.25 3.05
CA GLY A 41 -1.00 -1.41 3.18
C GLY A 41 -0.53 -1.30 4.64
N SER A 42 0.53 -2.01 5.01
CA SER A 42 1.05 -2.03 6.38
C SER A 42 1.51 -0.64 6.85
N ALA A 43 2.39 0.01 6.08
CA ALA A 43 2.86 1.36 6.42
C ALA A 43 1.73 2.41 6.42
N PRO A 44 0.82 2.46 5.43
CA PRO A 44 -0.33 3.36 5.47
C PRO A 44 -1.21 3.20 6.71
N ASN A 45 -1.50 1.98 7.13
CA ASN A 45 -2.31 1.75 8.34
C ASN A 45 -1.65 2.33 9.60
N THR A 46 -0.33 2.16 9.74
CA THR A 46 0.44 2.73 10.84
C THR A 46 0.40 4.27 10.80
N ILE A 47 0.61 4.87 9.64
CA ILE A 47 0.63 6.33 9.48
C ILE A 47 -0.74 6.95 9.69
N ILE A 48 -1.82 6.29 9.25
CA ILE A 48 -3.21 6.71 9.53
C ILE A 48 -3.50 6.67 11.03
N ALA A 49 -3.07 5.63 11.72
CA ALA A 49 -3.22 5.54 13.18
C ALA A 49 -2.46 6.66 13.90
N CYS A 50 -1.23 6.96 13.48
CA CYS A 50 -0.45 8.10 14.00
C CYS A 50 -1.17 9.43 13.79
N ALA A 51 -1.70 9.68 12.59
CA ALA A 51 -2.46 10.90 12.29
C ALA A 51 -3.72 11.00 13.17
N GLY A 52 -4.44 9.88 13.36
CA GLY A 52 -5.60 9.81 14.27
C GLY A 52 -5.28 10.12 15.74
N LEU A 53 -4.03 9.91 16.14
CA LEU A 53 -3.51 10.29 17.46
C LEU A 53 -2.96 11.73 17.50
N GLY A 54 -3.14 12.53 16.44
CA GLY A 54 -2.70 13.92 16.37
C GLY A 54 -1.22 14.09 16.00
N ILE A 55 -0.54 13.06 15.51
CA ILE A 55 0.85 13.15 15.07
C ILE A 55 0.87 13.66 13.63
N ASP A 56 1.67 14.70 13.35
CA ASP A 56 1.90 15.17 11.98
C ASP A 56 2.55 14.06 11.16
N SER A 57 1.80 13.55 10.21
CA SER A 57 2.10 12.32 9.49
C SER A 57 2.19 12.58 7.99
N TYR A 58 3.20 11.97 7.35
CA TYR A 58 3.45 12.08 5.92
C TYR A 58 3.70 10.70 5.32
N ILE A 59 3.07 10.42 4.19
CA ILE A 59 3.29 9.18 3.44
C ILE A 59 3.98 9.47 2.10
N ALA A 60 4.98 8.66 1.78
CA ALA A 60 5.59 8.61 0.45
C ALA A 60 5.30 7.25 -0.19
N GLY A 61 5.06 7.25 -1.49
CA GLY A 61 4.76 6.03 -2.25
C GLY A 61 4.48 6.37 -3.71
N LYS A 62 4.15 5.34 -4.49
CA LYS A 62 3.82 5.51 -5.91
C LYS A 62 2.49 4.87 -6.22
N ILE A 63 1.63 5.61 -6.92
CA ILE A 63 0.29 5.20 -7.37
C ILE A 63 0.18 5.32 -8.88
N GLY A 64 -0.82 4.70 -9.47
CA GLY A 64 -1.18 4.88 -10.88
C GLY A 64 -1.96 6.17 -11.11
N GLN A 65 -2.14 6.52 -12.37
CA GLN A 65 -3.05 7.58 -12.81
C GLN A 65 -4.42 6.95 -13.16
N ASP A 66 -5.08 6.42 -12.15
CA ASP A 66 -6.35 5.72 -12.27
C ASP A 66 -7.29 6.04 -11.11
N ASP A 67 -8.56 5.61 -11.23
CA ASP A 67 -9.60 5.86 -10.22
C ASP A 67 -9.20 5.36 -8.83
N PHE A 68 -8.45 4.26 -8.74
CA PHE A 68 -7.97 3.74 -7.45
C PHE A 68 -6.92 4.66 -6.83
N GLY A 69 -6.04 5.25 -7.64
CA GLY A 69 -5.08 6.25 -7.18
C GLY A 69 -5.76 7.50 -6.62
N ASP A 70 -6.77 8.00 -7.32
CA ASP A 70 -7.54 9.16 -6.90
C ASP A 70 -8.31 8.87 -5.60
N ILE A 71 -8.99 7.72 -5.52
CA ILE A 71 -9.68 7.27 -4.30
C ILE A 71 -8.70 7.14 -3.13
N TYR A 72 -7.54 6.53 -3.37
CA TYR A 72 -6.52 6.34 -2.34
C TYR A 72 -6.01 7.68 -1.81
N LEU A 73 -5.66 8.61 -2.70
CA LEU A 73 -5.17 9.94 -2.33
C LEU A 73 -6.22 10.74 -1.54
N ASP A 74 -7.49 10.72 -1.99
CA ASP A 74 -8.60 11.36 -1.27
C ASP A 74 -8.77 10.80 0.14
N ARG A 75 -8.74 9.47 0.27
CA ARG A 75 -8.89 8.81 1.58
C ARG A 75 -7.74 9.11 2.53
N ILE A 76 -6.50 9.05 2.06
CA ILE A 76 -5.31 9.39 2.86
C ILE A 76 -5.43 10.82 3.41
N LYS A 77 -5.82 11.77 2.58
CA LYS A 77 -6.04 13.17 3.01
C LYS A 77 -7.16 13.29 4.05
N LYS A 78 -8.27 12.57 3.88
CA LYS A 78 -9.39 12.56 4.85
C LYS A 78 -8.99 12.03 6.22
N PHE A 79 -8.00 11.15 6.29
CA PHE A 79 -7.43 10.69 7.56
C PHE A 79 -6.39 11.64 8.15
N GLY A 80 -6.18 12.83 7.55
CA GLY A 80 -5.26 13.83 8.07
C GLY A 80 -3.79 13.53 7.78
N VAL A 81 -3.48 12.63 6.86
CA VAL A 81 -2.11 12.31 6.44
C VAL A 81 -1.68 13.19 5.28
N ASN A 82 -0.56 13.86 5.42
CA ASN A 82 0.06 14.61 4.33
C ASN A 82 0.61 13.67 3.27
N SER A 83 0.37 13.98 1.99
CA SER A 83 0.70 13.09 0.89
C SER A 83 1.92 13.56 0.10
N GLY A 84 2.89 12.66 -0.06
CA GLY A 84 3.96 12.72 -1.04
C GLY A 84 3.88 11.57 -2.03
N LEU A 85 2.66 11.12 -2.30
CA LEU A 85 2.43 10.11 -3.33
C LEU A 85 2.74 10.71 -4.71
N VAL A 86 3.49 9.96 -5.51
CA VAL A 86 3.83 10.32 -6.89
C VAL A 86 3.09 9.42 -7.87
N ASN A 87 2.74 9.96 -9.03
CA ASN A 87 2.07 9.21 -10.08
C ASN A 87 3.08 8.46 -10.95
N GLY A 88 2.76 7.21 -11.30
CA GLY A 88 3.47 6.41 -12.27
C GLY A 88 2.59 6.09 -13.47
N ASN A 89 3.21 5.61 -14.55
CA ASN A 89 2.51 5.23 -15.78
C ASN A 89 2.08 3.75 -15.72
N GLY A 90 1.13 3.44 -14.84
CA GLY A 90 0.58 2.10 -14.63
C GLY A 90 -0.59 2.16 -13.66
N THR A 91 -1.04 1.01 -13.17
CA THR A 91 -2.18 0.90 -12.25
C THR A 91 -1.78 1.01 -10.79
N THR A 92 -2.65 1.58 -9.98
CA THR A 92 -2.49 1.64 -8.53
C THR A 92 -2.55 0.23 -7.93
N GLY A 93 -1.67 -0.04 -6.97
CA GLY A 93 -1.74 -1.27 -6.18
C GLY A 93 -3.05 -1.35 -5.40
N SER A 94 -3.69 -2.51 -5.42
CA SER A 94 -4.96 -2.75 -4.76
C SER A 94 -5.08 -4.18 -4.26
N SER A 95 -5.92 -4.40 -3.26
CA SER A 95 -6.26 -5.73 -2.79
C SER A 95 -7.78 -5.90 -2.74
N ILE A 96 -8.29 -6.90 -3.44
CA ILE A 96 -9.68 -7.31 -3.34
C ILE A 96 -9.79 -8.26 -2.16
N ILE A 97 -10.54 -7.85 -1.16
CA ILE A 97 -10.75 -8.63 0.05
C ILE A 97 -12.18 -9.17 0.04
N LEU A 98 -12.30 -10.48 -0.11
CA LEU A 98 -13.56 -11.20 -0.02
C LEU A 98 -13.75 -11.70 1.41
N VAL A 99 -14.83 -11.26 2.05
CA VAL A 99 -15.17 -11.65 3.42
C VAL A 99 -16.35 -12.62 3.37
N THR A 100 -16.15 -13.83 3.86
CA THR A 100 -17.21 -14.85 3.95
C THR A 100 -18.08 -14.65 5.19
N PRO A 101 -19.28 -15.24 5.28
CA PRO A 101 -20.21 -15.03 6.39
C PRO A 101 -19.66 -15.39 7.78
N ASP A 102 -18.66 -16.24 7.85
CA ASP A 102 -17.95 -16.61 9.08
C ASP A 102 -16.83 -15.61 9.46
N GLY A 103 -16.67 -14.53 8.67
CA GLY A 103 -15.70 -13.47 8.91
C GLY A 103 -14.29 -13.73 8.34
N GLU A 104 -14.09 -14.86 7.65
CA GLU A 104 -12.79 -15.18 7.06
C GLU A 104 -12.49 -14.28 5.84
N ARG A 105 -11.23 -13.83 5.70
CA ARG A 105 -10.80 -12.89 4.67
C ARG A 105 -9.88 -13.56 3.67
N SER A 106 -10.26 -13.53 2.39
CA SER A 106 -9.42 -14.00 1.29
C SER A 106 -8.99 -12.79 0.46
N MET A 107 -7.69 -12.58 0.34
CA MET A 107 -7.10 -11.40 -0.29
C MET A 107 -6.50 -11.73 -1.65
N ASN A 108 -6.79 -10.89 -2.65
CA ASN A 108 -6.27 -10.99 -4.01
C ASN A 108 -5.59 -9.66 -4.34
N THR A 109 -4.27 -9.64 -4.23
CA THR A 109 -3.47 -8.41 -4.23
C THR A 109 -2.71 -8.23 -5.53
N HIS A 110 -2.96 -7.12 -6.21
CA HIS A 110 -2.15 -6.60 -7.30
C HIS A 110 -1.30 -5.45 -6.77
N LEU A 111 0.03 -5.57 -6.88
CA LEU A 111 0.93 -4.59 -6.27
C LEU A 111 1.04 -3.29 -7.08
N GLY A 112 0.88 -3.35 -8.40
CA GLY A 112 0.86 -2.17 -9.27
C GLY A 112 2.08 -1.26 -9.12
N MET A 113 1.85 0.03 -9.26
CA MET A 113 2.91 1.05 -9.27
C MET A 113 3.69 1.19 -7.96
N CYS A 114 3.20 0.65 -6.83
CA CYS A 114 3.98 0.74 -5.58
C CYS A 114 5.35 0.06 -5.71
N ARG A 115 5.50 -0.95 -6.57
CA ARG A 115 6.75 -1.64 -6.86
C ARG A 115 7.79 -0.78 -7.60
N GLU A 116 7.33 0.29 -8.25
CA GLU A 116 8.14 1.21 -9.06
C GLU A 116 8.60 2.46 -8.26
N PHE A 117 8.37 2.47 -6.94
CA PHE A 117 8.88 3.57 -6.10
C PHE A 117 10.40 3.60 -6.15
N ALA A 118 10.95 4.77 -6.50
CA ALA A 118 12.35 4.95 -6.86
C ALA A 118 13.04 6.03 -6.01
N PRO A 119 14.38 6.09 -5.99
CA PRO A 119 15.12 7.15 -5.27
C PRO A 119 14.75 8.58 -5.67
N GLY A 120 14.31 8.80 -6.93
CA GLY A 120 13.84 10.09 -7.42
C GLY A 120 12.49 10.52 -6.86
N ASP A 121 11.68 9.57 -6.38
CA ASP A 121 10.34 9.83 -5.85
C ASP A 121 10.37 10.32 -4.38
N ILE A 122 11.53 10.27 -3.73
CA ILE A 122 11.70 10.72 -2.34
C ILE A 122 11.74 12.24 -2.27
N ASN A 123 10.80 12.82 -1.53
CA ASN A 123 10.87 14.25 -1.18
C ASN A 123 11.91 14.47 -0.06
N VAL A 124 13.14 14.77 -0.47
CA VAL A 124 14.27 14.95 0.44
C VAL A 124 13.99 16.06 1.46
N LYS A 125 13.39 17.18 1.02
CA LYS A 125 13.07 18.32 1.89
C LYS A 125 12.08 17.94 2.99
N GLN A 126 11.10 17.10 2.68
CA GLN A 126 10.13 16.64 3.65
C GLN A 126 10.76 15.62 4.61
N LEU A 127 11.52 14.67 4.07
CA LEU A 127 12.21 13.66 4.89
C LEU A 127 13.16 14.35 5.89
N SER A 128 13.98 15.32 5.47
CA SER A 128 14.95 16.01 6.34
C SER A 128 14.31 16.79 7.49
N LYS A 129 13.01 17.06 7.45
CA LYS A 129 12.25 17.72 8.53
C LYS A 129 11.57 16.73 9.47
N SER A 130 11.57 15.44 9.14
CA SER A 130 10.89 14.41 9.90
C SER A 130 11.68 14.03 11.15
N LYS A 131 10.97 13.60 12.20
CA LYS A 131 11.59 13.05 13.41
C LYS A 131 11.83 11.55 13.30
N TYR A 132 11.00 10.89 12.51
CA TYR A 132 11.02 9.45 12.31
C TYR A 132 10.89 9.11 10.82
N LEU A 133 11.63 8.13 10.37
CA LEU A 133 11.43 7.41 9.12
C LEU A 133 10.90 6.01 9.46
N TYR A 134 9.67 5.71 9.05
CA TYR A 134 9.08 4.38 9.19
C TYR A 134 8.96 3.70 7.84
N PHE A 135 9.33 2.45 7.76
CA PHE A 135 9.14 1.61 6.57
C PHE A 135 9.03 0.13 6.94
N THR A 136 8.55 -0.67 5.98
CA THR A 136 8.35 -2.11 6.16
C THR A 136 9.25 -2.93 5.25
N GLY A 137 9.44 -4.20 5.57
CA GLY A 137 10.21 -5.16 4.79
C GLY A 137 9.73 -5.27 3.34
N TYR A 138 8.47 -5.00 3.05
CA TYR A 138 7.94 -4.95 1.67
C TYR A 138 8.70 -4.00 0.72
N MET A 139 9.46 -3.05 1.25
CA MET A 139 10.36 -2.21 0.45
C MET A 139 11.60 -2.95 -0.09
N TRP A 140 11.77 -4.21 0.26
CA TRP A 140 12.83 -5.09 -0.28
C TRP A 140 12.38 -5.93 -1.48
N ASP A 141 11.15 -5.80 -1.98
CA ASP A 141 10.62 -6.60 -3.08
C ASP A 141 11.37 -6.32 -4.42
N THR A 142 11.46 -5.06 -4.85
CA THR A 142 12.10 -4.71 -6.13
C THR A 142 13.43 -3.99 -5.97
N HIS A 143 14.23 -4.02 -7.03
CA HIS A 143 15.50 -3.28 -7.06
C HIS A 143 15.30 -1.76 -6.91
N SER A 144 14.24 -1.22 -7.49
CA SER A 144 13.88 0.19 -7.40
C SER A 144 13.57 0.58 -5.96
N GLN A 145 12.69 -0.18 -5.30
CA GLN A 145 12.32 0.02 -3.91
C GLN A 145 13.52 -0.12 -2.96
N LYS A 146 14.37 -1.16 -3.16
CA LYS A 146 15.61 -1.32 -2.39
C LYS A 146 16.51 -0.10 -2.45
N LYS A 147 16.73 0.45 -3.66
CA LYS A 147 17.51 1.67 -3.83
C LYS A 147 16.85 2.88 -3.18
N ALA A 148 15.51 2.98 -3.28
CA ALA A 148 14.78 4.09 -2.66
C ALA A 148 14.93 4.05 -1.13
N ILE A 149 14.72 2.88 -0.51
CA ILE A 149 14.82 2.79 0.94
C ILE A 149 16.25 2.97 1.45
N GLN A 150 17.26 2.46 0.73
CA GLN A 150 18.68 2.69 1.06
C GLN A 150 19.00 4.19 1.06
N LYS A 151 18.54 4.93 0.04
CA LYS A 151 18.68 6.39 0.00
C LYS A 151 17.95 7.06 1.18
N ALA A 152 16.73 6.64 1.49
CA ALA A 152 15.97 7.20 2.62
C ALA A 152 16.67 6.96 3.96
N ILE A 153 17.25 5.77 4.17
CA ILE A 153 18.03 5.42 5.35
C ILE A 153 19.27 6.31 5.47
N SER A 154 20.05 6.46 4.39
CA SER A 154 21.23 7.34 4.40
C SER A 154 20.86 8.78 4.76
N LEU A 155 19.83 9.33 4.12
CA LEU A 155 19.33 10.67 4.44
C LEU A 155 18.85 10.80 5.88
N ALA A 156 18.19 9.76 6.41
CA ALA A 156 17.74 9.75 7.80
C ALA A 156 18.94 9.79 8.77
N GLN A 157 19.97 8.98 8.53
CA GLN A 157 21.19 8.96 9.32
C GLN A 157 21.94 10.30 9.28
N GLU A 158 22.10 10.88 8.10
CA GLU A 158 22.75 12.19 7.91
C GLU A 158 22.04 13.33 8.65
N ASN A 159 20.72 13.24 8.81
CA ASN A 159 19.88 14.26 9.45
C ASN A 159 19.48 13.90 10.89
N GLY A 160 20.02 12.84 11.48
CA GLY A 160 19.70 12.43 12.86
C GLY A 160 18.23 11.97 13.07
N ILE A 161 17.58 11.50 12.00
CA ILE A 161 16.21 11.03 12.01
C ILE A 161 16.17 9.60 12.56
N LYS A 162 15.28 9.32 13.48
CA LYS A 162 15.11 7.98 14.03
C LYS A 162 14.48 7.05 13.00
N ILE A 163 15.03 5.87 12.85
CA ILE A 163 14.54 4.85 11.93
C ILE A 163 13.72 3.82 12.70
N VAL A 164 12.51 3.54 12.20
CA VAL A 164 11.61 2.50 12.70
C VAL A 164 11.34 1.53 11.55
N PHE A 165 11.61 0.27 11.78
CA PHE A 165 11.50 -0.79 10.79
C PHE A 165 10.58 -1.90 11.28
N ASP A 166 9.60 -2.25 10.46
CA ASP A 166 8.72 -3.39 10.65
C ASP A 166 9.13 -4.49 9.65
N VAL A 167 9.49 -5.65 10.14
CA VAL A 167 9.91 -6.79 9.31
C VAL A 167 8.79 -7.23 8.37
N ALA A 168 7.54 -7.01 8.75
CA ALA A 168 6.32 -7.33 8.02
C ALA A 168 6.07 -8.85 7.92
N ASP A 169 6.38 -9.46 6.79
CA ASP A 169 6.04 -10.85 6.49
C ASP A 169 7.31 -11.69 6.28
N PRO A 170 7.34 -13.00 6.68
CA PRO A 170 8.49 -13.88 6.47
C PRO A 170 8.91 -14.06 5.00
N PHE A 171 8.06 -13.69 4.06
CA PHE A 171 8.38 -13.75 2.63
C PHE A 171 9.26 -12.61 2.12
N VAL A 172 9.62 -11.66 2.96
CA VAL A 172 10.37 -10.44 2.56
C VAL A 172 11.85 -10.57 2.87
#